data_329d7ec03d23ab9177f50e7988de3c83
#
_entry.id   329d7ec03d23ab9177f50e7988de3c83
#
_cell.length_a   1.000
_cell.length_b   1.000
_cell.length_c   1.000
_cell.angle_alpha   90.00
_cell.angle_beta   90.00
_cell.angle_gamma   90.00
#
_symmetry.space_group_name_H-M   'P 1'
#
loop_
_entity.id
_entity.type
_entity.pdbx_description
1 polymer ?
#
loop_
_entity_poly.entity_id
_entity_poly.type
_entity_poly.pdbx_seq_one_letter_code
_entity_poly.pdbx_strand_id
1 'polypeptide(L)'
;MNTLLAESLLFPFAEYWGFYAGFTAFVFVLLALDLGVFHRKAHAVSMKEATAWTGIWMTLAVVFCGLLWWYCDYRFPQPDRVDSVLAAGYHTPAEAARQVALQFLTGYVVEQSLSVDNMFVFVVIFGFFSIPATLQHRVLFYGILGALAFRAVFIAIGAALIQYKAVVIIFGAFLIFTGIKIIFAPEREADPEKNPVLKLLRRWIPLTPKLHGQQFLVKEQALDPHGTGVKALRWVGTPLFVALCMIEVSDIVFAVDSVPAIFAVTKE
;
A
#
# COMPACT_ATOMS: atom_id res chain seq x y z
N MET A 1 -10.39 2.57 31.47
CA MET A 1 -10.95 2.82 30.14
C MET A 1 -10.19 2.07 29.05
N ASN A 2 -8.86 1.90 29.15
CA ASN A 2 -8.06 1.14 28.15
C ASN A 2 -8.23 -0.38 28.21
N THR A 3 -8.57 -0.95 29.36
CA THR A 3 -8.78 -2.40 29.52
C THR A 3 -10.09 -2.87 28.89
N LEU A 4 -11.16 -2.08 28.97
CA LEU A 4 -12.46 -2.42 28.38
C LEU A 4 -12.46 -2.41 26.84
N LEU A 5 -11.60 -1.58 26.21
CA LEU A 5 -11.45 -1.58 24.74
C LEU A 5 -10.59 -2.74 24.24
N ALA A 6 -9.62 -3.19 25.02
CA ALA A 6 -8.81 -4.37 24.69
C ALA A 6 -9.61 -5.68 24.79
N GLU A 7 -10.62 -5.72 25.67
CA GLU A 7 -11.53 -6.87 25.84
C GLU A 7 -12.57 -6.96 24.71
N SER A 8 -12.80 -5.89 23.94
CA SER A 8 -13.78 -5.87 22.84
C SER A 8 -13.20 -6.27 21.47
N LEU A 9 -11.89 -6.41 21.34
CA LEU A 9 -11.27 -6.85 20.10
C LEU A 9 -11.28 -8.38 20.02
N LEU A 10 -11.69 -8.92 18.87
CA LEU A 10 -11.69 -10.37 18.60
C LEU A 10 -10.27 -10.92 18.48
N PHE A 11 -9.32 -10.11 18.03
CA PHE A 11 -7.93 -10.47 17.81
C PHE A 11 -6.98 -9.50 18.53
N PRO A 12 -6.95 -9.46 19.88
CA PRO A 12 -6.06 -8.56 20.61
C PRO A 12 -4.59 -8.89 20.30
N PHE A 13 -3.80 -7.86 19.97
CA PHE A 13 -2.41 -8.01 19.53
C PHE A 13 -1.55 -8.77 20.54
N ALA A 14 -1.76 -8.55 21.83
CA ALA A 14 -1.00 -9.21 22.89
C ALA A 14 -1.13 -10.74 22.88
N GLU A 15 -2.30 -11.26 22.47
CA GLU A 15 -2.59 -12.69 22.41
C GLU A 15 -2.24 -13.28 21.03
N TYR A 16 -2.49 -12.52 19.96
CA TYR A 16 -2.35 -12.98 18.58
C TYR A 16 -1.05 -12.52 17.90
N TRP A 17 -0.07 -11.98 18.64
CA TRP A 17 1.18 -11.50 18.06
C TRP A 17 1.89 -12.53 17.17
N GLY A 18 1.85 -13.81 17.58
CA GLY A 18 2.43 -14.90 16.80
C GLY A 18 1.70 -15.14 15.47
N PHE A 19 0.36 -14.96 15.45
CA PHE A 19 -0.44 -15.02 14.22
C PHE A 19 -0.09 -13.86 13.28
N TYR A 20 -0.03 -12.62 13.81
CA TYR A 20 0.37 -11.45 13.04
C TYR A 20 1.80 -11.56 12.49
N ALA A 21 2.74 -12.02 13.31
CA ALA A 21 4.12 -12.25 12.88
C ALA A 21 4.21 -13.36 11.83
N GLY A 22 3.51 -14.47 12.03
CA GLY A 22 3.44 -15.58 11.07
C GLY A 22 2.83 -15.19 9.74
N PHE A 23 1.72 -14.45 9.77
CA PHE A 23 1.08 -13.92 8.56
C PHE A 23 1.98 -12.93 7.82
N THR A 24 2.61 -12.01 8.55
CA THR A 24 3.55 -11.04 7.97
C THR A 24 4.75 -11.76 7.34
N ALA A 25 5.34 -12.73 8.03
CA ALA A 25 6.43 -13.54 7.50
C ALA A 25 6.00 -14.32 6.24
N PHE A 26 4.79 -14.90 6.23
CA PHE A 26 4.23 -15.59 5.08
C PHE A 26 4.09 -14.65 3.87
N VAL A 27 3.56 -13.44 4.06
CA VAL A 27 3.46 -12.43 2.99
C VAL A 27 4.84 -12.04 2.46
N PHE A 28 5.83 -11.83 3.34
CA PHE A 28 7.20 -11.53 2.91
C PHE A 28 7.85 -12.67 2.13
N VAL A 29 7.60 -13.92 2.53
CA VAL A 29 8.08 -15.10 1.79
C VAL A 29 7.44 -15.15 0.39
N LEU A 30 6.13 -14.93 0.30
CA LEU A 30 5.43 -14.89 -0.99
C LEU A 30 5.98 -13.78 -1.89
N LEU A 31 6.18 -12.57 -1.35
CA LEU A 31 6.78 -11.46 -2.09
C LEU A 31 8.22 -11.77 -2.53
N ALA A 32 9.02 -12.37 -1.66
CA ALA A 32 10.39 -12.77 -1.99
C ALA A 32 10.43 -13.84 -3.09
N LEU A 33 9.49 -14.78 -3.09
CA LEU A 33 9.35 -15.78 -4.14
C LEU A 33 8.89 -15.13 -5.47
N ASP A 34 7.88 -14.27 -5.42
CA ASP A 34 7.38 -13.57 -6.61
C ASP A 34 8.48 -12.72 -7.27
N LEU A 35 9.11 -11.86 -6.49
CA LEU A 35 10.11 -10.92 -6.99
C LEU A 35 11.50 -11.54 -7.19
N GLY A 36 11.89 -12.50 -6.35
CA GLY A 36 13.23 -13.08 -6.36
C GLY A 36 13.39 -14.31 -7.26
N VAL A 37 12.35 -15.08 -7.47
CA VAL A 37 12.38 -16.34 -8.23
C VAL A 37 11.70 -16.17 -9.58
N PHE A 38 10.46 -15.71 -9.60
CA PHE A 38 9.63 -15.69 -10.81
C PHE A 38 9.96 -14.49 -11.72
N HIS A 39 10.31 -13.35 -11.17
CA HIS A 39 10.59 -12.12 -11.92
C HIS A 39 12.06 -11.68 -11.90
N ARG A 40 12.99 -12.63 -11.70
CA ARG A 40 14.43 -12.35 -11.60
C ARG A 40 15.04 -11.76 -12.89
N LYS A 41 14.47 -12.09 -14.06
CA LYS A 41 14.93 -11.55 -15.36
C LYS A 41 13.95 -10.49 -15.82
N ALA A 42 14.44 -9.28 -16.04
CA ALA A 42 13.64 -8.20 -16.61
C ALA A 42 13.16 -8.60 -18.02
N HIS A 43 11.90 -8.92 -18.17
CA HIS A 43 11.22 -9.18 -19.45
C HIS A 43 9.90 -8.42 -19.50
N ALA A 44 9.37 -8.19 -20.68
CA ALA A 44 8.04 -7.61 -20.83
C ALA A 44 6.99 -8.69 -20.49
N VAL A 45 6.24 -8.48 -19.42
CA VAL A 45 5.18 -9.40 -18.97
C VAL A 45 4.08 -9.46 -20.01
N SER A 46 3.70 -10.65 -20.45
CA SER A 46 2.59 -10.82 -21.38
C SER A 46 1.24 -10.69 -20.69
N MET A 47 0.18 -10.32 -21.43
CA MET A 47 -1.19 -10.23 -20.87
C MET A 47 -1.66 -11.57 -20.26
N LYS A 48 -1.31 -12.69 -20.87
CA LYS A 48 -1.65 -14.02 -20.33
C LYS A 48 -0.99 -14.30 -19.01
N GLU A 49 0.28 -13.93 -18.88
CA GLU A 49 1.07 -14.08 -17.67
C GLU A 49 0.52 -13.17 -16.56
N ALA A 50 0.25 -11.90 -16.86
CA ALA A 50 -0.37 -10.95 -15.92
C ALA A 50 -1.72 -11.44 -15.41
N THR A 51 -2.60 -11.92 -16.30
CA THR A 51 -3.91 -12.45 -15.93
C THR A 51 -3.79 -13.72 -15.07
N ALA A 52 -2.85 -14.61 -15.38
CA ALA A 52 -2.62 -15.81 -14.60
C ALA A 52 -2.16 -15.48 -13.17
N TRP A 53 -1.19 -14.57 -13.03
CA TRP A 53 -0.71 -14.11 -11.72
C TRP A 53 -1.80 -13.40 -10.91
N THR A 54 -2.58 -12.52 -11.54
CA THR A 54 -3.74 -11.88 -10.89
C THR A 54 -4.73 -12.93 -10.38
N GLY A 55 -5.05 -13.93 -11.21
CA GLY A 55 -5.94 -15.04 -10.81
C GLY A 55 -5.38 -15.84 -9.63
N ILE A 56 -4.07 -16.11 -9.59
CA ILE A 56 -3.41 -16.80 -8.47
C ILE A 56 -3.55 -15.99 -7.19
N TRP A 57 -3.25 -14.68 -7.22
CA TRP A 57 -3.34 -13.81 -6.04
C TRP A 57 -4.77 -13.66 -5.53
N MET A 58 -5.75 -13.51 -6.43
CA MET A 58 -7.17 -13.46 -6.06
C MET A 58 -7.63 -14.78 -5.44
N THR A 59 -7.22 -15.92 -6.01
CA THR A 59 -7.55 -17.25 -5.46
C THR A 59 -6.95 -17.42 -4.07
N LEU A 60 -5.69 -16.99 -3.87
CA LEU A 60 -5.03 -17.05 -2.57
C LEU A 60 -5.78 -16.23 -1.51
N ALA A 61 -6.28 -15.03 -1.87
CA ALA A 61 -7.08 -14.20 -0.97
C ALA A 61 -8.41 -14.87 -0.59
N VAL A 62 -9.10 -15.50 -1.55
CA VAL A 62 -10.34 -16.23 -1.30
C VAL A 62 -10.08 -17.47 -0.41
N VAL A 63 -9.01 -18.21 -0.66
CA VAL A 63 -8.60 -19.35 0.18
C VAL A 63 -8.30 -18.87 1.60
N PHE A 64 -7.55 -17.76 1.74
CA PHE A 64 -7.29 -17.18 3.07
C PHE A 64 -8.57 -16.76 3.79
N CYS A 65 -9.51 -16.13 3.09
CA CYS A 65 -10.83 -15.79 3.64
C CYS A 65 -11.57 -17.02 4.17
N GLY A 66 -11.56 -18.12 3.41
CA GLY A 66 -12.16 -19.39 3.83
C GLY A 66 -11.47 -19.99 5.06
N LEU A 67 -10.14 -19.95 5.11
CA LEU A 67 -9.37 -20.43 6.27
C LEU A 67 -9.61 -19.55 7.50
N LEU A 68 -9.70 -18.23 7.33
CA LEU A 68 -10.01 -17.28 8.40
C LEU A 68 -11.40 -17.57 8.97
N TRP A 69 -12.40 -17.74 8.10
CA TRP A 69 -13.75 -18.11 8.52
C TRP A 69 -13.76 -19.43 9.28
N TRP A 70 -13.12 -20.46 8.75
CA TRP A 70 -13.04 -21.78 9.39
C TRP A 70 -12.35 -21.70 10.76
N TYR A 71 -11.26 -20.95 10.87
CA TYR A 71 -10.54 -20.73 12.13
C TYR A 71 -11.44 -20.02 13.16
N CYS A 72 -12.14 -18.96 12.76
CA CYS A 72 -13.04 -18.22 13.63
C CYS A 72 -14.24 -19.08 14.08
N ASP A 73 -14.84 -19.86 13.16
CA ASP A 73 -15.96 -20.76 13.45
C ASP A 73 -15.57 -21.86 14.46
N TYR A 74 -14.33 -22.33 14.39
CA TYR A 74 -13.78 -23.30 15.35
C TYR A 74 -13.39 -22.62 16.69
N ARG A 75 -12.84 -21.43 16.67
CA ARG A 75 -12.21 -20.81 17.86
C ARG A 75 -13.18 -20.00 18.71
N PHE A 76 -14.12 -19.30 18.13
CA PHE A 76 -15.06 -18.41 18.82
C PHE A 76 -16.06 -19.10 19.73
N PRO A 77 -16.53 -20.32 19.47
CA PRO A 77 -17.39 -21.07 20.40
C PRO A 77 -16.68 -21.56 21.67
N GLN A 78 -15.35 -21.46 21.76
CA GLN A 78 -14.62 -21.95 22.93
C GLN A 78 -14.91 -21.09 24.17
N PRO A 79 -14.96 -21.68 25.37
CA PRO A 79 -15.41 -20.99 26.59
C PRO A 79 -14.60 -19.72 26.91
N ASP A 80 -13.32 -19.72 26.60
CA ASP A 80 -12.42 -18.59 26.83
C ASP A 80 -12.59 -17.43 25.81
N ARG A 81 -13.42 -17.61 24.78
CA ARG A 81 -13.63 -16.63 23.68
C ARG A 81 -15.07 -16.12 23.56
N VAL A 82 -16.03 -16.88 24.03
CA VAL A 82 -17.46 -16.51 23.92
C VAL A 82 -17.74 -15.14 24.53
N ASP A 83 -17.17 -14.86 25.70
CA ASP A 83 -17.37 -13.56 26.38
C ASP A 83 -16.79 -12.41 25.57
N SER A 84 -15.61 -12.58 24.94
CA SER A 84 -15.01 -11.59 24.05
C SER A 84 -15.86 -11.32 22.81
N VAL A 85 -16.46 -12.37 22.23
CA VAL A 85 -17.35 -12.28 21.06
C VAL A 85 -18.62 -11.47 21.43
N LEU A 86 -19.21 -11.76 22.58
CA LEU A 86 -20.39 -11.03 23.06
C LEU A 86 -20.04 -9.57 23.40
N ALA A 87 -18.87 -9.33 24.02
CA ALA A 87 -18.38 -7.98 24.32
C ALA A 87 -18.10 -7.14 23.08
N ALA A 88 -17.69 -7.80 21.98
CA ALA A 88 -17.53 -7.16 20.67
C ALA A 88 -18.87 -6.82 19.98
N GLY A 89 -20.02 -7.21 20.58
CA GLY A 89 -21.35 -6.85 20.11
C GLY A 89 -22.00 -7.84 19.16
N TYR A 90 -21.46 -9.06 19.04
CA TYR A 90 -22.06 -10.15 18.27
C TYR A 90 -22.99 -10.98 19.15
N HIS A 91 -24.08 -11.49 18.54
CA HIS A 91 -25.06 -12.29 19.30
C HIS A 91 -24.67 -13.77 19.38
N THR A 92 -23.91 -14.26 18.42
CA THR A 92 -23.44 -15.66 18.36
C THR A 92 -22.02 -15.75 17.83
N PRO A 93 -21.25 -16.78 18.26
CA PRO A 93 -19.92 -17.04 17.70
C PRO A 93 -19.91 -17.25 16.16
N ALA A 94 -20.93 -17.94 15.64
CA ALA A 94 -21.07 -18.17 14.21
C ALA A 94 -21.32 -16.87 13.41
N GLU A 95 -22.11 -15.95 13.99
CA GLU A 95 -22.30 -14.62 13.42
C GLU A 95 -20.98 -13.85 13.38
N ALA A 96 -20.21 -13.85 14.47
CA ALA A 96 -18.90 -13.19 14.53
C ALA A 96 -17.94 -13.76 13.47
N ALA A 97 -17.84 -15.10 13.35
CA ALA A 97 -16.99 -15.75 12.37
C ALA A 97 -17.35 -15.34 10.93
N ARG A 98 -18.65 -15.30 10.62
CA ARG A 98 -19.14 -14.86 9.31
C ARG A 98 -18.82 -13.38 9.06
N GLN A 99 -19.02 -12.52 10.06
CA GLN A 99 -18.77 -11.10 9.92
C GLN A 99 -17.27 -10.79 9.73
N VAL A 100 -16.38 -11.45 10.44
CA VAL A 100 -14.93 -11.33 10.23
C VAL A 100 -14.53 -11.69 8.79
N ALA A 101 -15.05 -12.82 8.27
CA ALA A 101 -14.78 -13.21 6.89
C ALA A 101 -15.33 -12.21 5.87
N LEU A 102 -16.54 -11.68 6.10
CA LEU A 102 -17.14 -10.66 5.25
C LEU A 102 -16.39 -9.34 5.30
N GLN A 103 -15.92 -8.92 6.48
CA GLN A 103 -15.09 -7.71 6.63
C GLN A 103 -13.77 -7.86 5.87
N PHE A 104 -13.10 -9.02 5.99
CA PHE A 104 -11.89 -9.30 5.21
C PHE A 104 -12.15 -9.22 3.71
N LEU A 105 -13.19 -9.91 3.22
CA LEU A 105 -13.53 -9.93 1.80
C LEU A 105 -13.89 -8.53 1.29
N THR A 106 -14.69 -7.79 2.05
CA THR A 106 -15.07 -6.41 1.71
C THR A 106 -13.84 -5.51 1.66
N GLY A 107 -12.97 -5.58 2.67
CA GLY A 107 -11.71 -4.83 2.69
C GLY A 107 -10.82 -5.17 1.50
N TYR A 108 -10.70 -6.45 1.16
CA TYR A 108 -9.97 -6.91 -0.02
C TYR A 108 -10.52 -6.33 -1.34
N VAL A 109 -11.85 -6.36 -1.52
CA VAL A 109 -12.50 -5.82 -2.73
C VAL A 109 -12.33 -4.30 -2.82
N VAL A 110 -12.47 -3.58 -1.70
CA VAL A 110 -12.23 -2.13 -1.63
C VAL A 110 -10.79 -1.82 -2.01
N GLU A 111 -9.81 -2.49 -1.40
CA GLU A 111 -8.39 -2.29 -1.69
C GLU A 111 -8.06 -2.61 -3.16
N GLN A 112 -8.62 -3.70 -3.69
CA GLN A 112 -8.43 -4.06 -5.09
C GLN A 112 -8.99 -3.00 -6.04
N SER A 113 -10.14 -2.41 -5.70
CA SER A 113 -10.76 -1.34 -6.51
C SER A 113 -9.91 -0.06 -6.50
N LEU A 114 -9.39 0.32 -5.32
CA LEU A 114 -8.51 1.49 -5.18
C LEU A 114 -7.14 1.26 -5.84
N SER A 115 -6.66 0.01 -5.88
CA SER A 115 -5.39 -0.34 -6.52
C SER A 115 -5.39 -0.13 -8.04
N VAL A 116 -6.55 -0.20 -8.70
CA VAL A 116 -6.67 0.07 -10.14
C VAL A 116 -6.28 1.51 -10.46
N ASP A 117 -6.73 2.47 -9.65
CA ASP A 117 -6.40 3.89 -9.83
C ASP A 117 -4.89 4.13 -9.66
N ASN A 118 -4.25 3.44 -8.71
CA ASN A 118 -2.80 3.52 -8.50
C ASN A 118 -2.04 3.07 -9.75
N MET A 119 -2.51 2.02 -10.44
CA MET A 119 -1.87 1.54 -11.68
C MET A 119 -1.91 2.58 -12.80
N PHE A 120 -2.99 3.33 -12.97
CA PHE A 120 -3.06 4.41 -13.96
C PHE A 120 -1.99 5.47 -13.72
N VAL A 121 -1.78 5.85 -12.46
CA VAL A 121 -0.74 6.83 -12.12
C VAL A 121 0.66 6.30 -12.46
N PHE A 122 0.93 5.02 -12.23
CA PHE A 122 2.22 4.41 -12.60
C PHE A 122 2.44 4.42 -14.11
N VAL A 123 1.41 4.09 -14.89
CA VAL A 123 1.48 4.13 -16.37
C VAL A 123 1.80 5.56 -16.85
N VAL A 124 1.14 6.58 -16.29
CA VAL A 124 1.38 7.98 -16.63
C VAL A 124 2.82 8.39 -16.28
N ILE A 125 3.31 8.03 -15.08
CA ILE A 125 4.68 8.33 -14.65
C ILE A 125 5.70 7.66 -15.58
N PHE A 126 5.54 6.38 -15.88
CA PHE A 126 6.45 5.67 -16.77
C PHE A 126 6.43 6.22 -18.21
N GLY A 127 5.25 6.59 -18.71
CA GLY A 127 5.10 7.23 -20.02
C GLY A 127 5.80 8.58 -20.07
N PHE A 128 5.59 9.42 -19.06
CA PHE A 128 6.21 10.76 -18.97
C PHE A 128 7.74 10.71 -18.96
N PHE A 129 8.33 9.82 -18.14
CA PHE A 129 9.78 9.67 -18.07
C PHE A 129 10.34 8.74 -19.17
N SER A 130 9.49 8.28 -20.09
CA SER A 130 9.88 7.36 -21.20
C SER A 130 10.67 6.16 -20.70
N ILE A 131 10.24 5.55 -19.59
CA ILE A 131 10.93 4.42 -18.96
C ILE A 131 10.62 3.14 -19.75
N PRO A 132 11.64 2.48 -20.35
CA PRO A 132 11.45 1.24 -21.07
C PRO A 132 10.82 0.15 -20.20
N ALA A 133 9.95 -0.68 -20.76
CA ALA A 133 9.27 -1.77 -20.05
C ALA A 133 10.22 -2.69 -19.27
N THR A 134 11.42 -2.92 -19.80
CA THR A 134 12.47 -3.72 -19.16
C THR A 134 13.01 -3.12 -17.85
N LEU A 135 12.86 -1.81 -17.64
CA LEU A 135 13.31 -1.11 -16.45
C LEU A 135 12.15 -0.80 -15.47
N GLN A 136 10.90 -0.82 -15.95
CA GLN A 136 9.71 -0.57 -15.13
C GLN A 136 9.61 -1.55 -13.96
N HIS A 137 9.89 -2.83 -14.20
CA HIS A 137 9.87 -3.85 -13.15
C HIS A 137 10.78 -3.50 -11.97
N ARG A 138 11.97 -2.94 -12.25
CA ARG A 138 12.89 -2.54 -11.18
C ARG A 138 12.35 -1.39 -10.34
N VAL A 139 11.73 -0.39 -10.97
CA VAL A 139 11.11 0.73 -10.26
C VAL A 139 9.93 0.23 -9.43
N LEU A 140 9.08 -0.64 -10.00
CA LEU A 140 7.96 -1.25 -9.30
C LEU A 140 8.40 -2.10 -8.12
N PHE A 141 9.50 -2.85 -8.23
CA PHE A 141 10.04 -3.64 -7.13
C PHE A 141 10.33 -2.78 -5.89
N TYR A 142 11.10 -1.70 -6.06
CA TYR A 142 11.40 -0.79 -4.95
C TYR A 142 10.17 0.01 -4.50
N GLY A 143 9.29 0.38 -5.45
CA GLY A 143 8.03 1.02 -5.16
C GLY A 143 7.12 0.15 -4.28
N ILE A 144 6.96 -1.13 -4.58
CA ILE A 144 6.18 -2.07 -3.75
C ILE A 144 6.79 -2.20 -2.35
N LEU A 145 8.12 -2.26 -2.25
CA LEU A 145 8.79 -2.33 -0.95
C LEU A 145 8.53 -1.07 -0.10
N GLY A 146 8.66 0.10 -0.70
CA GLY A 146 8.37 1.38 -0.05
C GLY A 146 6.90 1.51 0.33
N ALA A 147 5.99 1.22 -0.60
CA ALA A 147 4.56 1.20 -0.36
C ALA A 147 4.18 0.31 0.82
N LEU A 148 4.74 -0.90 0.90
CA LEU A 148 4.49 -1.83 2.01
C LEU A 148 4.95 -1.24 3.35
N ALA A 149 6.15 -0.62 3.37
CA ALA A 149 6.68 0.02 4.57
C ALA A 149 5.81 1.20 5.02
N PHE A 150 5.43 2.09 4.09
CA PHE A 150 4.55 3.23 4.39
C PHE A 150 3.17 2.78 4.84
N ARG A 151 2.54 1.80 4.17
CA ARG A 151 1.24 1.24 4.59
C ARG A 151 1.30 0.64 5.98
N ALA A 152 2.35 -0.11 6.31
CA ALA A 152 2.51 -0.65 7.66
C ALA A 152 2.55 0.45 8.71
N VAL A 153 3.29 1.54 8.46
CA VAL A 153 3.34 2.72 9.34
C VAL A 153 1.98 3.41 9.44
N PHE A 154 1.31 3.65 8.31
CA PHE A 154 -0.01 4.30 8.29
C PHE A 154 -1.08 3.47 8.99
N ILE A 155 -1.09 2.15 8.81
CA ILE A 155 -2.01 1.24 9.48
C ILE A 155 -1.74 1.25 10.99
N ALA A 156 -0.48 1.18 11.42
CA ALA A 156 -0.14 1.22 12.85
C ALA A 156 -0.56 2.53 13.51
N ILE A 157 -0.30 3.67 12.85
CA ILE A 157 -0.75 4.99 13.31
C ILE A 157 -2.28 5.08 13.30
N GLY A 158 -2.92 4.63 12.22
CA GLY A 158 -4.38 4.62 12.08
C GLY A 158 -5.05 3.79 13.16
N ALA A 159 -4.56 2.59 13.43
CA ALA A 159 -5.06 1.71 14.49
C ALA A 159 -4.93 2.36 15.90
N ALA A 160 -3.83 3.09 16.14
CA ALA A 160 -3.66 3.84 17.38
C ALA A 160 -4.61 5.05 17.47
N LEU A 161 -4.90 5.70 16.37
CA LEU A 161 -5.72 6.91 16.32
C LEU A 161 -7.23 6.63 16.31
N ILE A 162 -7.67 5.51 15.73
CA ILE A 162 -9.12 5.17 15.63
C ILE A 162 -9.78 4.97 16.99
N GLN A 163 -9.01 4.79 18.06
CA GLN A 163 -9.50 4.73 19.42
C GLN A 163 -10.13 6.06 19.87
N TYR A 164 -9.81 7.15 19.21
CA TYR A 164 -10.35 8.48 19.53
C TYR A 164 -11.55 8.79 18.64
N LYS A 165 -12.73 8.94 19.22
CA LYS A 165 -13.99 9.26 18.50
C LYS A 165 -13.85 10.49 17.58
N ALA A 166 -13.09 11.50 18.00
CA ALA A 166 -12.85 12.69 17.21
C ALA A 166 -12.11 12.36 15.89
N VAL A 167 -11.15 11.43 15.93
CA VAL A 167 -10.39 11.00 14.74
C VAL A 167 -11.31 10.26 13.76
N VAL A 168 -12.18 9.39 14.26
CA VAL A 168 -13.16 8.68 13.41
C VAL A 168 -14.08 9.67 12.70
N ILE A 169 -14.55 10.73 13.38
CA ILE A 169 -15.37 11.77 12.78
C ILE A 169 -14.60 12.55 11.73
N ILE A 170 -13.34 12.91 12.02
CA ILE A 170 -12.48 13.61 11.06
C ILE A 170 -12.23 12.75 9.82
N PHE A 171 -11.93 11.46 9.99
CA PHE A 171 -11.73 10.53 8.86
C PHE A 171 -13.00 10.38 8.02
N GLY A 172 -14.17 10.22 8.67
CA GLY A 172 -15.43 10.15 7.96
C GLY A 172 -15.73 11.43 7.16
N ALA A 173 -15.51 12.60 7.75
CA ALA A 173 -15.67 13.89 7.08
C ALA A 173 -14.68 14.04 5.91
N PHE A 174 -13.45 13.61 6.09
CA PHE A 174 -12.42 13.62 5.05
C PHE A 174 -12.82 12.71 3.86
N LEU A 175 -13.30 11.48 4.11
CA LEU A 175 -13.78 10.57 3.06
C LEU A 175 -14.97 11.16 2.30
N ILE A 176 -15.92 11.78 2.99
CA ILE A 176 -17.05 12.46 2.35
C ILE A 176 -16.55 13.60 1.47
N PHE A 177 -15.66 14.43 1.97
CA PHE A 177 -15.08 15.54 1.23
C PHE A 177 -14.32 15.05 -0.02
N THR A 178 -13.49 14.02 0.13
CA THR A 178 -12.72 13.43 -0.98
C THR A 178 -13.66 12.82 -2.01
N GLY A 179 -14.67 12.07 -1.59
CA GLY A 179 -15.68 11.49 -2.50
C GLY A 179 -16.43 12.56 -3.30
N ILE A 180 -16.89 13.64 -2.64
CA ILE A 180 -17.55 14.77 -3.31
C ILE A 180 -16.58 15.44 -4.29
N LYS A 181 -15.33 15.68 -3.87
CA LYS A 181 -14.30 16.28 -4.72
C LYS A 181 -14.05 15.45 -5.98
N ILE A 182 -13.97 14.13 -5.88
CA ILE A 182 -13.76 13.25 -7.05
C ILE A 182 -14.92 13.36 -8.04
N ILE A 183 -16.16 13.39 -7.57
CA ILE A 183 -17.36 13.49 -8.43
C ILE A 183 -17.38 14.81 -9.20
N PHE A 184 -16.97 15.90 -8.58
CA PHE A 184 -17.06 17.24 -9.16
C PHE A 184 -15.74 17.81 -9.68
N ALA A 185 -14.63 17.10 -9.47
CA ALA A 185 -13.33 17.54 -9.98
C ALA A 185 -13.31 17.40 -11.51
N PRO A 186 -12.91 18.44 -12.24
CA PRO A 186 -12.67 18.29 -13.67
C PRO A 186 -11.51 17.32 -13.88
N GLU A 187 -11.63 16.46 -14.90
CA GLU A 187 -10.52 15.64 -15.36
C GLU A 187 -9.34 16.55 -15.75
N ARG A 188 -8.39 16.69 -14.86
CA ARG A 188 -7.13 17.38 -15.14
C ARG A 188 -6.16 16.34 -15.63
N GLU A 189 -5.69 16.51 -16.85
CA GLU A 189 -4.53 15.76 -17.32
C GLU A 189 -3.42 15.95 -16.28
N ALA A 190 -2.94 14.84 -15.73
CA ALA A 190 -1.83 14.84 -14.79
C ALA A 190 -0.59 15.34 -15.55
N ASP A 191 -0.22 16.61 -15.38
CA ASP A 191 1.01 17.18 -15.91
C ASP A 191 2.13 16.97 -14.88
N PRO A 192 2.99 15.97 -15.07
CA PRO A 192 4.05 15.65 -14.11
C PRO A 192 5.07 16.79 -13.93
N GLU A 193 5.23 17.69 -14.92
CA GLU A 193 6.14 18.84 -14.78
C GLU A 193 5.65 19.87 -13.76
N LYS A 194 4.33 19.98 -13.60
CA LYS A 194 3.72 20.88 -12.59
C LYS A 194 3.68 20.23 -11.20
N ASN A 195 4.02 18.95 -11.10
CA ASN A 195 3.98 18.24 -9.83
C ASN A 195 4.93 18.85 -8.81
N PRO A 196 4.44 19.24 -7.61
CA PRO A 196 5.26 19.85 -6.57
C PRO A 196 6.40 18.92 -6.09
N VAL A 197 6.19 17.60 -6.18
CA VAL A 197 7.21 16.59 -5.83
C VAL A 197 8.41 16.69 -6.77
N LEU A 198 8.18 16.78 -8.07
CA LEU A 198 9.27 16.94 -9.04
C LEU A 198 10.03 18.25 -8.82
N LYS A 199 9.32 19.36 -8.51
CA LYS A 199 9.94 20.63 -8.18
C LYS A 199 10.79 20.54 -6.91
N LEU A 200 10.29 19.85 -5.90
CA LEU A 200 11.02 19.63 -4.65
C LEU A 200 12.26 18.77 -4.86
N LEU A 201 12.16 17.69 -5.62
CA LEU A 201 13.28 16.81 -5.95
C LEU A 201 14.37 17.55 -6.70
N ARG A 202 14.02 18.37 -7.71
CA ARG A 202 14.97 19.21 -8.46
C ARG A 202 15.72 20.21 -7.57
N ARG A 203 15.12 20.62 -6.46
CA ARG A 203 15.75 21.54 -5.51
C ARG A 203 16.79 20.87 -4.62
N TRP A 204 16.57 19.58 -4.30
CA TRP A 204 17.40 18.87 -3.34
C TRP A 204 18.47 18.01 -4.01
N ILE A 205 18.18 17.44 -5.17
CA ILE A 205 19.05 16.51 -5.89
C ILE A 205 19.14 16.96 -7.35
N PRO A 206 20.35 17.18 -7.87
CA PRO A 206 20.52 17.44 -9.30
C PRO A 206 20.04 16.22 -10.08
N LEU A 207 19.28 16.44 -11.16
CA LEU A 207 18.68 15.40 -11.99
C LEU A 207 19.32 15.40 -13.37
N THR A 208 19.56 14.19 -13.90
CA THR A 208 19.96 13.99 -15.29
C THR A 208 18.78 13.49 -16.13
N PRO A 209 18.63 13.97 -17.39
CA PRO A 209 17.61 13.44 -18.29
C PRO A 209 18.00 12.09 -18.87
N LYS A 210 19.24 11.62 -18.66
CA LYS A 210 19.76 10.39 -19.25
C LYS A 210 19.50 9.17 -18.38
N LEU A 211 19.09 8.09 -19.02
CA LEU A 211 19.04 6.77 -18.39
C LEU A 211 20.47 6.19 -18.33
N HIS A 212 20.89 5.74 -17.17
CA HIS A 212 22.17 5.09 -16.92
C HIS A 212 21.95 3.60 -16.58
N GLY A 213 21.57 2.82 -17.59
CA GLY A 213 21.24 1.41 -17.40
C GLY A 213 20.14 1.26 -16.34
N GLN A 214 20.42 0.50 -15.28
CA GLN A 214 19.48 0.24 -14.19
C GLN A 214 19.74 1.08 -12.92
N GLN A 215 20.57 2.12 -12.99
CA GLN A 215 20.97 2.88 -11.81
C GLN A 215 19.97 3.99 -11.49
N PHE A 216 19.60 4.11 -10.22
CA PHE A 216 18.77 5.20 -9.72
C PHE A 216 19.57 6.48 -9.47
N LEU A 217 20.78 6.34 -8.96
CA LEU A 217 21.70 7.43 -8.68
C LEU A 217 23.03 7.16 -9.40
N VAL A 218 23.58 8.17 -10.03
CA VAL A 218 24.87 8.12 -10.73
C VAL A 218 25.76 9.28 -10.30
N LYS A 219 27.08 9.10 -10.41
CA LYS A 219 28.02 10.20 -10.23
C LYS A 219 28.31 10.82 -11.58
N GLU A 220 27.88 12.06 -11.76
CA GLU A 220 28.19 12.86 -12.95
C GLU A 220 28.90 14.16 -12.56
N GLN A 221 29.64 14.70 -13.53
CA GLN A 221 30.23 16.03 -13.43
C GLN A 221 29.13 17.08 -13.60
N ALA A 222 28.59 17.61 -12.52
CA ALA A 222 27.61 18.68 -12.54
C ALA A 222 28.29 20.04 -12.30
N LEU A 223 27.76 21.09 -12.93
CA LEU A 223 28.18 22.45 -12.64
C LEU A 223 27.85 22.80 -11.19
N ASP A 224 28.76 23.50 -10.51
CA ASP A 224 28.53 23.97 -9.15
C ASP A 224 27.32 24.91 -9.13
N PRO A 225 26.32 24.74 -8.23
CA PRO A 225 25.19 25.64 -8.08
C PRO A 225 25.59 27.08 -7.78
N HIS A 226 26.81 27.31 -7.27
CA HIS A 226 27.35 28.64 -6.91
C HIS A 226 28.11 29.33 -8.06
N GLY A 227 28.06 28.77 -9.29
CA GLY A 227 28.56 29.49 -10.49
C GLY A 227 30.09 29.57 -10.62
N THR A 228 30.86 28.80 -9.83
CA THR A 228 32.33 28.81 -9.86
C THR A 228 32.95 28.15 -11.10
N GLY A 229 32.11 27.58 -11.98
CA GLY A 229 32.56 26.90 -13.21
C GLY A 229 33.31 25.56 -12.99
N VAL A 230 33.52 25.16 -11.76
CA VAL A 230 34.21 23.92 -11.43
C VAL A 230 33.24 22.73 -11.53
N LYS A 231 33.54 21.80 -12.40
CA LYS A 231 32.79 20.53 -12.52
C LYS A 231 33.18 19.62 -11.34
N ALA A 232 32.29 19.52 -10.36
CA ALA A 232 32.45 18.58 -9.26
C ALA A 232 31.69 17.28 -9.54
N LEU A 233 32.25 16.12 -9.17
CA LEU A 233 31.58 14.84 -9.18
C LEU A 233 30.49 14.84 -8.11
N ARG A 234 29.22 14.82 -8.51
CA ARG A 234 28.07 14.80 -7.60
C ARG A 234 27.15 13.64 -7.90
N TRP A 235 26.44 13.20 -6.88
CA TRP A 235 25.34 12.26 -7.05
C TRP A 235 24.18 12.96 -7.77
N VAL A 236 23.72 12.36 -8.87
CA VAL A 236 22.67 12.87 -9.73
C VAL A 236 21.58 11.82 -9.82
N GLY A 237 20.32 12.22 -9.68
CA GLY A 237 19.18 11.34 -9.82
C GLY A 237 18.84 11.08 -11.29
N THR A 238 18.66 9.82 -11.64
CA THR A 238 18.24 9.41 -12.99
C THR A 238 16.71 9.48 -13.14
N PRO A 239 16.14 9.39 -14.35
CA PRO A 239 14.69 9.29 -14.53
C PRO A 239 14.05 8.13 -13.75
N LEU A 240 14.77 7.00 -13.53
CA LEU A 240 14.31 5.90 -12.70
C LEU A 240 14.14 6.32 -11.22
N PHE A 241 15.07 7.10 -10.70
CA PHE A 241 14.99 7.63 -9.33
C PHE A 241 13.79 8.57 -9.15
N VAL A 242 13.60 9.48 -10.12
CA VAL A 242 12.49 10.42 -10.08
C VAL A 242 11.15 9.69 -10.16
N ALA A 243 11.02 8.71 -11.07
CA ALA A 243 9.82 7.90 -11.19
C ALA A 243 9.54 7.12 -9.90
N LEU A 244 10.55 6.52 -9.27
CA LEU A 244 10.40 5.85 -7.97
C LEU A 244 9.87 6.82 -6.91
N CYS A 245 10.48 7.98 -6.75
CA CYS A 245 10.03 8.97 -5.77
C CYS A 245 8.60 9.45 -6.04
N MET A 246 8.21 9.61 -7.31
CA MET A 246 6.85 10.01 -7.65
C MET A 246 5.84 8.89 -7.37
N ILE A 247 6.19 7.63 -7.63
CA ILE A 247 5.37 6.46 -7.28
C ILE A 247 5.18 6.39 -5.77
N GLU A 248 6.26 6.50 -4.98
CA GLU A 248 6.19 6.46 -3.51
C GLU A 248 5.30 7.57 -2.94
N VAL A 249 5.46 8.80 -3.42
CA VAL A 249 4.62 9.91 -2.97
C VAL A 249 3.16 9.72 -3.38
N SER A 250 2.89 9.18 -4.58
CA SER A 250 1.54 8.86 -5.01
C SER A 250 0.93 7.78 -4.12
N ASP A 251 1.70 6.73 -3.76
CA ASP A 251 1.22 5.68 -2.86
C ASP A 251 0.92 6.21 -1.44
N ILE A 252 1.73 7.12 -0.93
CA ILE A 252 1.44 7.82 0.33
C ILE A 252 0.11 8.58 0.25
N VAL A 253 -0.16 9.30 -0.83
CA VAL A 253 -1.42 10.01 -1.03
C VAL A 253 -2.59 9.02 -1.07
N PHE A 254 -2.46 7.93 -1.79
CA PHE A 254 -3.48 6.88 -1.85
C PHE A 254 -3.67 6.17 -0.51
N ALA A 255 -2.60 5.97 0.28
CA ALA A 255 -2.71 5.38 1.61
C ALA A 255 -3.51 6.27 2.58
N VAL A 256 -3.43 7.59 2.43
CA VAL A 256 -4.25 8.54 3.22
C VAL A 256 -5.75 8.36 2.94
N ASP A 257 -6.12 7.98 1.72
CA ASP A 257 -7.52 7.73 1.34
C ASP A 257 -7.94 6.29 1.67
N SER A 258 -7.09 5.29 1.40
CA SER A 258 -7.44 3.87 1.54
C SER A 258 -7.46 3.39 3.00
N VAL A 259 -6.55 3.85 3.85
CA VAL A 259 -6.49 3.41 5.25
C VAL A 259 -7.76 3.78 6.03
N PRO A 260 -8.28 5.02 5.99
CA PRO A 260 -9.57 5.32 6.59
C PRO A 260 -10.75 4.53 6.00
N ALA A 261 -10.72 4.22 4.69
CA ALA A 261 -11.75 3.42 4.05
C ALA A 261 -11.79 1.98 4.60
N ILE A 262 -10.64 1.36 4.83
CA ILE A 262 -10.55 0.03 5.44
C ILE A 262 -11.04 0.07 6.90
N PHE A 263 -10.67 1.08 7.69
CA PHE A 263 -11.17 1.24 9.05
C PHE A 263 -12.68 1.53 9.13
N ALA A 264 -13.31 2.00 8.06
CA ALA A 264 -14.76 2.10 7.98
C ALA A 264 -15.44 0.73 7.81
N VAL A 265 -14.72 -0.27 7.25
CA VAL A 265 -15.23 -1.63 7.02
C VAL A 265 -14.99 -2.54 8.23
N THR A 266 -13.85 -2.41 8.89
CA THR A 266 -13.47 -3.27 10.02
C THR A 266 -13.01 -2.46 11.22
N LYS A 267 -13.25 -3.02 12.40
CA LYS A 267 -12.74 -2.49 13.69
C LYS A 267 -11.57 -3.32 14.21
N GLU A 268 -11.27 -4.43 13.56
CA GLU A 268 -10.26 -5.42 13.94
C GLU A 268 -8.90 -5.16 13.28
#